data_fa9408281bcfcfcd621e176c95498f87
#
_entry.id   fa9408281bcfcfcd621e176c95498f87
#
_cell.length_a   1.000
_cell.length_b   1.000
_cell.length_c   1.000
_cell.angle_alpha   90.00
_cell.angle_beta   90.00
_cell.angle_gamma   90.00
#
_symmetry.space_group_name_H-M   'P 1'
#
loop_
_entity.id
_entity.type
_entity.pdbx_description
1 polymer ?
#
loop_
_entity_poly.entity_id
_entity_poly.type
_entity_poly.pdbx_seq_one_letter_code
_entity_poly.pdbx_strand_id
1 'polypeptide(L)'
;GVASGRNAVLFGRLIKIFGDSRTRQYIGFDTFDGYTQKELLQNPYLAKKNHLWKVASKNEVLKRCYANEVGDVVELFEGDASIEVPRVLKEHKGKKFQANKARFALVYIDCNSYSAAINSLKSFFPYLMPRAYIVIDEKIQGGETEALLDFAKQHRLSVVKPGNMQVP
;
A
#
# COMPACT_ATOMS: atom_id res chain seq x y z
N GLY A 1 -0.22 1.56 3.57
CA GLY A 1 0.53 1.08 4.73
C GLY A 1 0.55 -0.43 4.85
N VAL A 2 1.47 -0.91 5.64
CA VAL A 2 1.66 -2.34 5.93
C VAL A 2 1.30 -2.64 7.38
N ALA A 3 1.54 -1.69 8.25
CA ALA A 3 1.30 -1.73 9.69
C ALA A 3 1.84 -3.04 10.32
N SER A 4 0.99 -3.85 10.95
CA SER A 4 1.39 -5.12 11.56
C SER A 4 1.70 -6.26 10.57
N GLY A 5 1.53 -6.04 9.26
CA GLY A 5 1.74 -7.05 8.21
C GLY A 5 0.54 -7.97 7.94
N ARG A 6 -0.64 -7.67 8.50
CA ARG A 6 -1.85 -8.49 8.27
C ARG A 6 -2.15 -8.66 6.78
N ASN A 7 -2.17 -7.56 6.04
CA ASN A 7 -2.44 -7.58 4.60
C ASN A 7 -1.31 -8.26 3.81
N ALA A 8 -0.04 -8.11 4.24
CA ALA A 8 1.08 -8.80 3.61
C ALA A 8 0.94 -10.33 3.72
N VAL A 9 0.57 -10.84 4.90
CA VAL A 9 0.31 -12.26 5.10
C VAL A 9 -0.92 -12.72 4.32
N LEU A 10 -2.03 -11.97 4.37
CA LEU A 10 -3.27 -12.32 3.66
C LEU A 10 -3.05 -12.44 2.16
N PHE A 11 -2.52 -11.40 1.52
CA PHE A 11 -2.27 -11.41 0.07
C PHE A 11 -1.19 -12.41 -0.32
N GLY A 12 -0.15 -12.58 0.52
CA GLY A 12 0.86 -13.61 0.31
C GLY A 12 0.24 -15.02 0.30
N ARG A 13 -0.67 -15.32 1.23
CA ARG A 13 -1.40 -16.60 1.25
C ARG A 13 -2.31 -16.76 0.04
N LEU A 14 -3.03 -15.73 -0.38
CA LEU A 14 -3.85 -15.79 -1.59
C LEU A 14 -2.99 -16.10 -2.83
N ILE A 15 -1.82 -15.46 -2.98
CA ILE A 15 -0.88 -15.75 -4.06
C ILE A 15 -0.47 -17.26 -4.05
N LYS A 16 -0.22 -17.82 -2.86
CA LYS A 16 0.14 -19.22 -2.70
C LYS A 16 -1.02 -20.16 -3.04
N ILE A 17 -2.22 -19.88 -2.51
CA ILE A 17 -3.43 -20.70 -2.70
C ILE A 17 -3.81 -20.77 -4.19
N PHE A 18 -3.69 -19.66 -4.91
CA PHE A 18 -3.97 -19.62 -6.35
C PHE A 18 -2.82 -20.13 -7.24
N GLY A 19 -1.71 -20.58 -6.65
CA GLY A 19 -0.57 -21.09 -7.40
C GLY A 19 0.26 -20.04 -8.14
N ASP A 20 0.06 -18.77 -7.84
CA ASP A 20 0.62 -17.63 -8.56
C ASP A 20 2.04 -17.22 -8.08
N SER A 21 2.67 -17.98 -7.21
CA SER A 21 3.95 -17.63 -6.55
C SER A 21 5.12 -17.35 -7.51
N ARG A 22 5.04 -17.86 -8.75
CA ARG A 22 6.06 -17.62 -9.77
C ARG A 22 5.85 -16.31 -10.54
N THR A 23 4.62 -15.79 -10.56
CA THR A 23 4.21 -14.68 -11.42
C THR A 23 3.72 -13.47 -10.65
N ARG A 24 3.31 -13.65 -9.39
CA ARG A 24 2.76 -12.59 -8.54
C ARG A 24 3.55 -12.42 -7.26
N GLN A 25 3.57 -11.19 -6.78
CA GLN A 25 4.21 -10.81 -5.53
C GLN A 25 3.38 -9.73 -4.84
N TYR A 26 3.47 -9.70 -3.52
CA TYR A 26 3.05 -8.57 -2.73
C TYR A 26 4.26 -7.65 -2.50
N ILE A 27 4.10 -6.37 -2.81
CA ILE A 27 5.05 -5.34 -2.39
C ILE A 27 4.34 -4.38 -1.43
N GLY A 28 4.98 -4.07 -0.32
CA GLY A 28 4.44 -3.20 0.71
C GLY A 28 5.36 -2.03 1.00
N PHE A 29 4.76 -0.87 1.26
CA PHE A 29 5.45 0.36 1.63
C PHE A 29 4.90 0.85 2.96
N ASP A 30 5.78 1.16 3.90
CA ASP A 30 5.42 1.72 5.21
C ASP A 30 6.63 2.42 5.82
N THR A 31 6.42 3.39 6.65
CA THR A 31 7.47 3.99 7.47
C THR A 31 7.95 3.04 8.56
N PHE A 32 7.08 2.11 9.01
CA PHE A 32 7.26 1.26 10.19
C PHE A 32 7.55 2.04 11.49
N ASP A 33 7.36 3.36 11.45
CA ASP A 33 7.55 4.29 12.56
C ASP A 33 6.39 5.29 12.73
N GLY A 34 5.21 4.95 12.20
CA GLY A 34 4.03 5.81 12.19
C GLY A 34 4.09 6.88 11.10
N TYR A 35 3.52 8.05 11.35
CA TYR A 35 3.48 9.14 10.37
C TYR A 35 4.79 9.91 10.29
N THR A 36 5.08 10.46 9.12
CA THR A 36 6.24 11.35 8.92
C THR A 36 6.08 12.66 9.69
N GLN A 37 7.18 13.30 10.05
CA GLN A 37 7.15 14.61 10.73
C GLN A 37 6.36 15.65 9.94
N LYS A 38 6.46 15.63 8.63
CA LYS A 38 5.70 16.52 7.74
C LYS A 38 4.19 16.31 7.90
N GLU A 39 3.72 15.09 7.93
CA GLU A 39 2.30 14.76 8.10
C GLU A 39 1.80 15.16 9.49
N LEU A 40 2.60 14.90 10.52
CA LEU A 40 2.26 15.28 11.89
C LEU A 40 2.12 16.81 12.08
N LEU A 41 2.97 17.59 11.41
CA LEU A 41 2.88 19.05 11.42
C LEU A 41 1.66 19.57 10.65
N GLN A 42 1.27 18.89 9.57
CA GLN A 42 0.14 19.29 8.74
C GLN A 42 -1.21 18.85 9.29
N ASN A 43 -1.24 17.81 10.11
CA ASN A 43 -2.46 17.23 10.64
C ASN A 43 -2.36 16.92 12.15
N PRO A 44 -2.80 17.85 13.02
CA PRO A 44 -2.75 17.66 14.48
C PRO A 44 -3.53 16.44 14.98
N TYR A 45 -4.54 15.99 14.23
CA TYR A 45 -5.29 14.76 14.58
C TYR A 45 -4.41 13.53 14.44
N LEU A 46 -3.61 13.43 13.39
CA LEU A 46 -2.66 12.33 13.21
C LEU A 46 -1.58 12.36 14.29
N ALA A 47 -1.12 13.54 14.70
CA ALA A 47 -0.13 13.69 15.76
C ALA A 47 -0.58 13.05 17.07
N LYS A 48 -1.84 13.24 17.48
CA LYS A 48 -2.41 12.65 18.70
C LYS A 48 -2.48 11.12 18.65
N LYS A 49 -2.58 10.53 17.46
CA LYS A 49 -2.76 9.08 17.25
C LYS A 49 -1.51 8.37 16.73
N ASN A 50 -0.40 9.07 16.54
CA ASN A 50 0.81 8.52 15.91
C ASN A 50 1.32 7.24 16.61
N HIS A 51 1.23 7.19 17.94
CA HIS A 51 1.65 6.03 18.73
C HIS A 51 0.86 4.75 18.40
N LEU A 52 -0.36 4.86 17.90
CA LEU A 52 -1.19 3.72 17.51
C LEU A 52 -0.72 3.04 16.23
N TRP A 53 0.10 3.72 15.44
CA TRP A 53 0.56 3.25 14.12
C TRP A 53 2.01 2.75 14.12
N LYS A 54 2.70 2.86 15.27
CA LYS A 54 4.02 2.23 15.50
C LYS A 54 3.85 0.80 16.00
N VAL A 55 3.24 -0.05 15.18
CA VAL A 55 2.76 -1.37 15.64
C VAL A 55 3.77 -2.51 15.41
N ALA A 56 4.67 -2.37 14.47
CA ALA A 56 5.72 -3.37 14.21
C ALA A 56 6.82 -2.76 13.32
N SER A 57 8.05 -3.18 13.54
CA SER A 57 9.15 -2.89 12.64
C SER A 57 9.05 -3.75 11.38
N LYS A 58 9.71 -3.31 10.31
CA LYS A 58 9.83 -4.08 9.06
C LYS A 58 10.31 -5.52 9.29
N ASN A 59 11.30 -5.69 10.18
CA ASN A 59 11.86 -7.00 10.49
C ASN A 59 10.85 -7.92 11.19
N GLU A 60 10.02 -7.38 12.09
CA GLU A 60 8.96 -8.16 12.75
C GLU A 60 7.89 -8.58 11.75
N VAL A 61 7.50 -7.69 10.82
CA VAL A 61 6.57 -8.05 9.74
C VAL A 61 7.16 -9.12 8.84
N LEU A 62 8.42 -9.02 8.44
CA LEU A 62 9.09 -10.07 7.66
C LEU A 62 9.13 -11.41 8.40
N LYS A 63 9.46 -11.42 9.69
CA LYS A 63 9.41 -12.64 10.51
C LYS A 63 8.02 -13.27 10.50
N ARG A 64 6.96 -12.46 10.61
CA ARG A 64 5.56 -12.96 10.49
C ARG A 64 5.26 -13.55 9.11
N CYS A 65 5.74 -12.91 8.04
CA CYS A 65 5.57 -13.43 6.68
C CYS A 65 6.27 -14.79 6.51
N TYR A 66 7.49 -14.94 7.02
CA TYR A 66 8.19 -16.23 6.99
C TYR A 66 7.53 -17.29 7.85
N ALA A 67 7.09 -16.95 9.06
CA ALA A 67 6.34 -17.87 9.94
C ALA A 67 5.00 -18.32 9.34
N ASN A 68 4.44 -17.55 8.42
CA ASN A 68 3.23 -17.88 7.67
C ASN A 68 3.50 -18.42 6.25
N GLU A 69 4.74 -18.80 5.95
CA GLU A 69 5.17 -19.42 4.69
C GLU A 69 4.94 -18.56 3.43
N VAL A 70 4.90 -17.23 3.61
CA VAL A 70 4.70 -16.28 2.50
C VAL A 70 5.88 -15.33 2.29
N GLY A 71 6.97 -15.48 3.05
CA GLY A 71 8.13 -14.59 2.97
C GLY A 71 8.82 -14.57 1.61
N ASP A 72 8.67 -15.62 0.81
CA ASP A 72 9.22 -15.72 -0.54
C ASP A 72 8.46 -14.89 -1.59
N VAL A 73 7.18 -14.56 -1.34
CA VAL A 73 6.32 -13.77 -2.24
C VAL A 73 6.04 -12.37 -1.71
N VAL A 74 6.66 -11.97 -0.60
CA VAL A 74 6.50 -10.65 0.03
C VAL A 74 7.81 -9.88 -0.04
N GLU A 75 7.75 -8.62 -0.46
CA GLU A 75 8.85 -7.66 -0.38
C GLU A 75 8.36 -6.35 0.26
N LEU A 76 9.12 -5.82 1.22
CA LEU A 76 8.76 -4.64 1.99
C LEU A 76 9.79 -3.53 1.82
N PHE A 77 9.29 -2.31 1.60
CA PHE A 77 10.08 -1.10 1.48
C PHE A 77 9.75 -0.17 2.64
N GLU A 78 10.79 0.31 3.31
CA GLU A 78 10.67 1.18 4.49
C GLU A 78 10.91 2.63 4.10
N GLY A 79 10.01 3.52 4.51
CA GLY A 79 10.10 4.95 4.32
C GLY A 79 8.78 5.61 3.96
N ASP A 80 8.84 6.92 3.73
CA ASP A 80 7.69 7.72 3.28
C ASP A 80 7.21 7.26 1.90
N ALA A 81 5.98 6.80 1.79
CA ALA A 81 5.40 6.30 0.55
C ALA A 81 5.41 7.36 -0.57
N SER A 82 5.33 8.64 -0.23
CA SER A 82 5.40 9.72 -1.23
C SER A 82 6.76 9.81 -1.93
N ILE A 83 7.80 9.27 -1.31
CA ILE A 83 9.19 9.24 -1.80
C ILE A 83 9.56 7.83 -2.29
N GLU A 84 9.30 6.83 -1.45
CA GLU A 84 9.75 5.46 -1.71
C GLU A 84 9.02 4.78 -2.87
N VAL A 85 7.71 5.01 -3.03
CA VAL A 85 6.97 4.41 -4.15
C VAL A 85 7.54 4.85 -5.51
N PRO A 86 7.68 6.15 -5.83
CA PRO A 86 8.24 6.57 -7.10
C PRO A 86 9.69 6.10 -7.29
N ARG A 87 10.52 6.12 -6.22
CA ARG A 87 11.90 5.66 -6.28
C ARG A 87 11.99 4.17 -6.62
N VAL A 88 11.26 3.35 -5.90
CA VAL A 88 11.27 1.89 -6.07
C VAL A 88 10.73 1.49 -7.45
N LEU A 89 9.64 2.09 -7.89
CA LEU A 89 9.05 1.80 -9.20
C LEU A 89 9.96 2.20 -10.37
N LYS A 90 10.82 3.18 -10.18
CA LYS A 90 11.77 3.63 -11.21
C LYS A 90 13.07 2.81 -11.23
N GLU A 91 13.62 2.46 -10.07
CA GLU A 91 15.02 2.08 -9.94
C GLU A 91 15.25 0.65 -9.42
N HIS A 92 14.24 0.05 -8.76
CA HIS A 92 14.46 -1.21 -8.06
C HIS A 92 14.70 -2.40 -9.03
N LYS A 93 15.79 -3.12 -8.79
CA LYS A 93 16.21 -4.32 -9.55
C LYS A 93 16.46 -5.49 -8.59
N GLY A 94 15.49 -5.77 -7.72
CA GLY A 94 15.60 -6.88 -6.77
C GLY A 94 15.41 -8.26 -7.42
N LYS A 95 15.72 -9.31 -6.65
CA LYS A 95 15.50 -10.69 -7.11
C LYS A 95 14.02 -11.05 -7.22
N LYS A 96 13.20 -10.53 -6.30
CA LYS A 96 11.76 -10.78 -6.24
C LYS A 96 11.01 -9.79 -7.12
N PHE A 97 11.20 -8.50 -6.88
CA PHE A 97 10.54 -7.42 -7.60
C PHE A 97 11.52 -6.70 -8.54
N GLN A 98 11.09 -6.49 -9.78
CA GLN A 98 11.86 -5.73 -10.79
C GLN A 98 10.95 -4.63 -11.36
N ALA A 99 11.30 -3.37 -11.13
CA ALA A 99 10.49 -2.21 -11.50
C ALA A 99 10.14 -2.18 -13.00
N ASN A 100 11.10 -2.49 -13.87
CA ASN A 100 10.90 -2.47 -15.32
C ASN A 100 9.93 -3.53 -15.86
N LYS A 101 9.64 -4.56 -15.06
CA LYS A 101 8.69 -5.64 -15.39
C LYS A 101 7.39 -5.55 -14.59
N ALA A 102 7.30 -4.61 -13.66
CA ALA A 102 6.17 -4.51 -12.76
C ALA A 102 4.87 -4.20 -13.52
N ARG A 103 3.82 -4.93 -13.17
CA ARG A 103 2.44 -4.65 -13.55
C ARG A 103 1.54 -4.99 -12.37
N PHE A 104 0.70 -4.05 -11.97
CA PHE A 104 -0.12 -4.16 -10.78
C PHE A 104 -1.56 -4.49 -11.14
N ALA A 105 -2.08 -5.59 -10.60
CA ALA A 105 -3.48 -5.97 -10.69
C ALA A 105 -4.32 -5.33 -9.57
N LEU A 106 -3.68 -5.03 -8.44
CA LEU A 106 -4.30 -4.41 -7.26
C LEU A 106 -3.33 -3.44 -6.63
N VAL A 107 -3.80 -2.23 -6.34
CA VAL A 107 -3.14 -1.24 -5.49
C VAL A 107 -4.06 -0.95 -4.31
N TYR A 108 -3.61 -1.27 -3.09
CA TYR A 108 -4.34 -1.04 -1.85
C TYR A 108 -3.63 0.07 -1.07
N ILE A 109 -4.34 1.17 -0.82
CA ILE A 109 -3.82 2.35 -0.14
C ILE A 109 -4.51 2.48 1.21
N ASP A 110 -3.70 2.57 2.26
CA ASP A 110 -4.09 2.70 3.66
C ASP A 110 -2.94 3.44 4.36
N CYS A 111 -2.87 4.73 4.17
CA CYS A 111 -1.77 5.58 4.67
C CYS A 111 -2.25 6.82 5.42
N ASN A 112 -3.56 7.05 5.47
CA ASN A 112 -4.21 8.18 6.17
C ASN A 112 -3.64 9.57 5.81
N SER A 113 -3.13 9.73 4.58
CA SER A 113 -2.47 10.95 4.14
C SER A 113 -2.80 11.26 2.68
N TYR A 114 -3.32 12.47 2.42
CA TYR A 114 -3.56 12.95 1.05
C TYR A 114 -2.28 12.90 0.21
N SER A 115 -1.17 13.43 0.73
CA SER A 115 0.08 13.55 -0.01
C SER A 115 0.68 12.18 -0.34
N ALA A 116 0.68 11.26 0.62
CA ALA A 116 1.16 9.89 0.38
C ALA A 116 0.25 9.15 -0.62
N ALA A 117 -1.07 9.28 -0.48
CA ALA A 117 -2.04 8.64 -1.37
C ALA A 117 -1.93 9.16 -2.81
N ILE A 118 -1.97 10.49 -3.03
CA ILE A 118 -1.95 11.07 -4.39
C ILE A 118 -0.63 10.79 -5.12
N ASN A 119 0.51 10.83 -4.41
CA ASN A 119 1.81 10.52 -5.00
C ASN A 119 1.93 9.02 -5.32
N SER A 120 1.42 8.15 -4.46
CA SER A 120 1.35 6.71 -4.73
C SER A 120 0.48 6.41 -5.95
N LEU A 121 -0.73 6.98 -6.03
CA LEU A 121 -1.63 6.83 -7.18
C LEU A 121 -0.96 7.24 -8.49
N LYS A 122 -0.35 8.43 -8.54
CA LYS A 122 0.39 8.92 -9.71
C LYS A 122 1.53 7.99 -10.12
N SER A 123 2.23 7.43 -9.13
CA SER A 123 3.38 6.56 -9.37
C SER A 123 2.99 5.18 -9.85
N PHE A 124 1.93 4.58 -9.30
CA PHE A 124 1.46 3.26 -9.71
C PHE A 124 0.70 3.28 -11.04
N PHE A 125 0.01 4.36 -11.38
CA PHE A 125 -0.90 4.44 -12.52
C PHE A 125 -0.29 3.96 -13.85
N PRO A 126 0.94 4.35 -14.24
CA PRO A 126 1.57 3.87 -15.48
C PRO A 126 1.85 2.37 -15.51
N TYR A 127 1.82 1.72 -14.36
CA TYR A 127 2.14 0.30 -14.20
C TYR A 127 0.92 -0.57 -13.93
N LEU A 128 -0.31 0.00 -13.96
CA LEU A 128 -1.52 -0.78 -13.77
C LEU A 128 -1.80 -1.70 -14.97
N MET A 129 -2.27 -2.90 -14.66
CA MET A 129 -2.82 -3.79 -15.68
C MET A 129 -4.19 -3.26 -16.16
N PRO A 130 -4.61 -3.60 -17.39
CA PRO A 130 -6.00 -3.42 -17.77
C PRO A 130 -6.94 -4.09 -16.76
N ARG A 131 -7.97 -3.37 -16.30
CA ARG A 131 -8.92 -3.81 -15.26
C ARG A 131 -8.31 -4.00 -13.87
N ALA A 132 -7.17 -3.38 -13.57
CA ALA A 132 -6.63 -3.34 -12.23
C ALA A 132 -7.58 -2.60 -11.28
N TYR A 133 -7.53 -2.98 -10.01
CA TYR A 133 -8.28 -2.32 -8.95
C TYR A 133 -7.38 -1.40 -8.15
N ILE A 134 -7.91 -0.23 -7.82
CA ILE A 134 -7.35 0.66 -6.78
C ILE A 134 -8.35 0.66 -5.64
N VAL A 135 -7.90 0.33 -4.45
CA VAL A 135 -8.72 0.27 -3.23
C VAL A 135 -8.15 1.22 -2.21
N ILE A 136 -9.02 2.02 -1.61
CA ILE A 136 -8.72 2.89 -0.47
C ILE A 136 -9.44 2.32 0.75
N ASP A 137 -8.73 2.20 1.87
CA ASP A 137 -9.25 1.60 3.09
C ASP A 137 -10.28 2.50 3.79
N GLU A 138 -9.97 3.77 3.94
CA GLU A 138 -10.78 4.67 4.74
C GLU A 138 -11.80 5.50 3.99
N LYS A 139 -12.93 5.67 4.67
CA LYS A 139 -14.09 6.42 4.17
C LYS A 139 -14.01 7.94 4.44
N ILE A 140 -13.25 8.44 5.44
CA ILE A 140 -13.59 9.77 5.98
C ILE A 140 -12.46 10.64 6.53
N GLN A 141 -11.27 10.20 6.95
CA GLN A 141 -10.48 11.05 7.84
C GLN A 141 -9.00 11.37 7.50
N GLY A 142 -8.42 10.77 6.51
CA GLY A 142 -6.98 10.93 6.26
C GLY A 142 -6.62 11.70 4.98
N GLY A 143 -7.59 12.14 4.21
CA GLY A 143 -7.34 12.74 2.89
C GLY A 143 -7.11 11.72 1.77
N GLU A 144 -7.09 10.42 2.05
CA GLU A 144 -6.94 9.37 1.03
C GLU A 144 -8.13 9.31 0.08
N THR A 145 -9.34 9.38 0.63
CA THR A 145 -10.57 9.41 -0.17
C THR A 145 -10.60 10.62 -1.08
N GLU A 146 -10.20 11.79 -0.57
CA GLU A 146 -10.09 13.02 -1.36
C GLU A 146 -9.04 12.86 -2.46
N ALA A 147 -7.87 12.32 -2.15
CA ALA A 147 -6.83 12.03 -3.13
C ALA A 147 -7.32 11.07 -4.24
N LEU A 148 -8.09 10.02 -3.88
CA LEU A 148 -8.69 9.12 -4.86
C LEU A 148 -9.71 9.83 -5.75
N LEU A 149 -10.58 10.66 -5.19
CA LEU A 149 -11.61 11.38 -5.94
C LEU A 149 -10.98 12.38 -6.90
N ASP A 150 -9.99 13.15 -6.46
CA ASP A 150 -9.23 14.08 -7.28
C ASP A 150 -8.51 13.36 -8.42
N PHE A 151 -7.84 12.24 -8.08
CA PHE A 151 -7.15 11.43 -9.06
C PHE A 151 -8.11 10.83 -10.09
N ALA A 152 -9.22 10.27 -9.64
CA ALA A 152 -10.24 9.67 -10.50
C ALA A 152 -10.85 10.71 -11.46
N LYS A 153 -11.15 11.91 -10.97
CA LYS A 153 -11.64 13.03 -11.79
C LYS A 153 -10.62 13.42 -12.86
N GLN A 154 -9.34 13.56 -12.48
CA GLN A 154 -8.26 13.93 -13.40
C GLN A 154 -8.07 12.90 -14.52
N HIS A 155 -8.20 11.61 -14.20
CA HIS A 155 -7.96 10.50 -15.13
C HIS A 155 -9.23 9.88 -15.71
N ARG A 156 -10.42 10.49 -15.46
CA ARG A 156 -11.74 10.02 -15.94
C ARG A 156 -12.03 8.57 -15.54
N LEU A 157 -11.70 8.20 -14.31
CA LEU A 157 -11.94 6.87 -13.76
C LEU A 157 -13.29 6.83 -13.04
N SER A 158 -13.93 5.66 -13.08
CA SER A 158 -15.15 5.41 -12.30
C SER A 158 -14.78 5.00 -10.87
N VAL A 159 -15.39 5.66 -9.89
CA VAL A 159 -15.28 5.30 -8.48
C VAL A 159 -16.53 4.51 -8.09
N VAL A 160 -16.33 3.28 -7.66
CA VAL A 160 -17.40 2.40 -7.16
C VAL A 160 -17.31 2.35 -5.65
N LYS A 161 -18.39 2.75 -4.97
CA LYS A 161 -18.52 2.47 -3.54
C LYS A 161 -19.06 1.05 -3.42
N PRO A 162 -18.39 0.13 -2.71
CA PRO A 162 -18.99 -1.15 -2.39
C PRO A 162 -20.34 -0.87 -1.72
N GLY A 163 -21.41 -1.47 -2.25
CA GLY A 163 -22.72 -1.39 -1.62
C GLY A 163 -22.61 -1.86 -0.16
N ASN A 164 -23.55 -1.44 0.69
CA ASN A 164 -23.56 -1.73 2.12
C ASN A 164 -23.24 -3.21 2.42
N MET A 165 -21.95 -3.53 2.48
CA MET A 165 -21.54 -4.71 3.21
C MET A 165 -21.75 -4.35 4.69
N GLN A 166 -22.94 -4.68 5.19
CA GLN A 166 -23.08 -4.93 6.61
C GLN A 166 -22.16 -6.12 6.87
N VAL A 167 -20.99 -5.83 7.40
CA VAL A 167 -20.15 -6.86 8.00
C VAL A 167 -20.89 -7.29 9.25
N PRO A 168 -21.24 -8.59 9.38
CA PRO A 168 -21.89 -9.08 10.58
C PRO A 168 -21.03 -8.89 11.81
#